data_c99fe527b3fc4fd02ad70fa8ac37cc92
#
_entry.id   c99fe527b3fc4fd02ad70fa8ac37cc92
#
_cell.length_a   1.000
_cell.length_b   1.000
_cell.length_c   1.000
_cell.angle_alpha   90.00
_cell.angle_beta   90.00
_cell.angle_gamma   90.00
#
_symmetry.space_group_name_H-M   'P 1'
#
loop_
_entity.id
_entity.type
_entity.pdbx_description
1 polymer ?
#
loop_
_entity_poly.entity_id
_entity_poly.type
_entity_poly.pdbx_seq_one_letter_code
_entity_poly.pdbx_strand_id
1 'polypeptide(L)'
;MRTFKSLIISLCMGTTLCMCLPQTTTAQTVSSGDSWTWDKGTIVIDTPERPAGQKSVLGLTTPKMEVVRVGFVGLGMRGPGAVERFTYIPGTQIVALCDYEASRAEKCQDILKKASMPKAAIYSGEKGYEELCKRTDIDLVYIAADWRSEERRVGKECQI
;
A
#
# COMPACT_ATOMS: atom_id res chain seq x y z
N MET A 1 46.14 -10.12 60.43
CA MET A 1 47.14 -9.23 59.84
C MET A 1 46.40 -8.39 58.79
N ARG A 2 46.10 -7.16 59.14
CA ARG A 2 46.71 -5.89 58.74
C ARG A 2 46.68 -5.75 57.22
N THR A 3 46.08 -4.75 56.58
CA THR A 3 46.13 -3.31 56.86
C THR A 3 45.01 -2.54 56.10
N PHE A 4 44.44 -1.60 56.78
CA PHE A 4 43.72 -0.42 56.38
C PHE A 4 44.53 0.48 55.44
N LYS A 5 43.88 1.08 54.40
CA LYS A 5 44.19 2.43 53.93
C LYS A 5 42.96 2.93 53.15
N SER A 6 42.17 3.77 53.77
CA SER A 6 42.18 5.26 53.79
C SER A 6 41.84 5.86 52.45
N LEU A 7 40.59 6.22 52.27
CA LEU A 7 39.90 7.49 52.31
C LEU A 7 40.61 8.67 51.61
N ILE A 8 40.13 9.09 50.47
CA ILE A 8 40.10 10.51 50.11
C ILE A 8 38.77 10.84 49.44
N ILE A 9 37.96 11.60 50.14
CA ILE A 9 36.76 12.31 49.66
C ILE A 9 37.30 13.57 48.97
N SER A 10 37.04 13.68 47.67
CA SER A 10 37.20 14.96 46.98
C SER A 10 35.81 15.44 46.56
N LEU A 11 35.35 16.41 47.29
CA LEU A 11 34.13 17.19 47.06
C LEU A 11 34.42 18.20 45.94
N CYS A 12 34.09 17.91 44.73
CA CYS A 12 34.04 18.90 43.65
C CYS A 12 32.59 19.33 43.44
N MET A 13 32.23 20.46 44.07
CA MET A 13 31.12 21.27 43.63
C MET A 13 31.44 21.86 42.26
N GLY A 14 30.91 21.20 41.19
CA GLY A 14 30.90 21.75 39.84
C GLY A 14 29.45 22.12 39.51
N THR A 15 29.16 23.42 39.54
CA THR A 15 27.94 24.00 38.98
C THR A 15 27.92 23.73 37.50
N THR A 16 27.19 22.73 37.08
CA THR A 16 26.94 22.42 35.68
C THR A 16 25.89 23.41 35.17
N LEU A 17 26.38 24.47 34.56
CA LEU A 17 25.56 25.41 33.77
C LEU A 17 25.01 24.64 32.56
N CYS A 18 23.73 24.22 32.67
CA CYS A 18 23.01 23.58 31.57
C CYS A 18 22.80 24.63 30.48
N MET A 19 23.76 24.76 29.54
CA MET A 19 23.54 25.46 28.30
C MET A 19 22.56 24.67 27.45
N CYS A 20 21.29 25.09 27.48
CA CYS A 20 20.33 24.72 26.44
C CYS A 20 20.81 25.29 25.11
N LEU A 21 21.58 24.48 24.38
CA LEU A 21 21.82 24.73 22.97
C LEU A 21 20.48 24.52 22.24
N PRO A 22 20.05 25.47 21.40
CA PRO A 22 18.91 25.24 20.55
C PRO A 22 19.22 24.04 19.65
N GLN A 23 18.50 22.95 19.84
CA GLN A 23 18.53 21.84 18.90
C GLN A 23 17.93 22.38 17.59
N THR A 24 18.79 22.76 16.68
CA THR A 24 18.41 22.91 15.28
C THR A 24 17.90 21.55 14.83
N THR A 25 16.57 21.41 14.82
CA THR A 25 15.91 20.28 14.16
C THR A 25 16.27 20.41 12.69
N THR A 26 17.31 19.67 12.30
CA THR A 26 17.60 19.46 10.88
C THR A 26 16.39 18.74 10.34
N ALA A 27 15.57 19.45 9.58
CA ALA A 27 14.53 18.84 8.79
C ALA A 27 15.21 17.73 7.95
N GLN A 28 14.85 16.49 8.22
CA GLN A 28 15.25 15.38 7.37
C GLN A 28 14.66 15.67 6.00
N THR A 29 15.51 16.08 5.08
CA THR A 29 15.19 16.10 3.66
C THR A 29 14.87 14.67 3.28
N VAL A 30 13.60 14.35 3.23
CA VAL A 30 13.10 13.14 2.59
C VAL A 30 13.37 13.35 1.11
N SER A 31 14.43 12.74 0.62
CA SER A 31 14.77 12.66 -0.80
C SER A 31 13.87 11.62 -1.48
N SER A 32 12.61 11.95 -1.63
CA SER A 32 11.72 11.38 -2.61
C SER A 32 11.15 12.56 -3.39
N GLY A 33 11.29 12.53 -4.67
CA GLY A 33 11.05 13.57 -5.68
C GLY A 33 9.82 14.48 -5.62
N ASP A 34 9.22 14.64 -4.47
CA ASP A 34 8.11 15.55 -4.25
C ASP A 34 8.64 16.78 -3.51
N SER A 35 9.12 17.78 -4.27
CA SER A 35 9.38 19.10 -3.72
C SER A 35 8.05 19.84 -3.59
N TRP A 36 7.76 20.32 -2.40
CA TRP A 36 6.63 21.21 -2.16
C TRP A 36 7.12 22.50 -1.50
N THR A 37 6.46 23.61 -1.82
CA THR A 37 6.76 24.92 -1.26
C THR A 37 5.49 25.58 -0.75
N TRP A 38 5.64 26.47 0.24
CA TRP A 38 4.56 27.35 0.66
C TRP A 38 4.63 28.64 -0.16
N ASP A 39 3.58 28.94 -0.92
CA ASP A 39 3.40 30.24 -1.55
C ASP A 39 2.09 30.86 -1.08
N LYS A 40 2.19 32.00 -0.40
CA LYS A 40 1.04 32.81 0.07
C LYS A 40 -0.05 32.02 0.79
N GLY A 41 0.32 31.04 1.61
CA GLY A 41 -0.62 30.20 2.36
C GLY A 41 -1.18 29.01 1.58
N THR A 42 -0.63 28.73 0.40
CA THR A 42 -0.98 27.57 -0.42
C THR A 42 0.22 26.64 -0.55
N ILE A 43 -0.03 25.33 -0.47
CA ILE A 43 1.01 24.32 -0.77
C ILE A 43 1.08 24.18 -2.29
N VAL A 44 2.25 24.49 -2.83
CA VAL A 44 2.58 24.26 -4.24
C VAL A 44 3.43 23.00 -4.31
N ILE A 45 2.98 22.01 -5.06
CA ILE A 45 3.68 20.75 -5.28
C ILE A 45 4.27 20.77 -6.68
N ASP A 46 5.60 20.64 -6.77
CA ASP A 46 6.24 20.40 -8.06
C ASP A 46 5.92 18.99 -8.51
N THR A 47 4.91 18.87 -9.35
CA THR A 47 4.60 17.59 -10.01
C THR A 47 5.70 17.28 -11.01
N PRO A 48 6.39 16.13 -10.88
CA PRO A 48 7.38 15.74 -11.86
C PRO A 48 6.73 15.64 -13.25
N GLU A 49 7.47 16.06 -14.27
CA GLU A 49 7.02 15.91 -15.65
C GLU A 49 6.72 14.41 -15.92
N ARG A 50 5.58 14.17 -16.54
CA ARG A 50 5.19 12.80 -16.90
C ARG A 50 6.19 12.25 -17.91
N PRO A 51 6.62 10.99 -17.78
CA PRO A 51 7.45 10.35 -18.79
C PRO A 51 6.82 10.47 -20.19
N ALA A 52 7.67 10.66 -21.20
CA ALA A 52 7.21 10.74 -22.58
C ALA A 52 6.42 9.46 -22.97
N GLY A 53 5.23 9.65 -23.53
CA GLY A 53 4.33 8.55 -23.89
C GLY A 53 3.31 8.14 -22.86
N GLN A 54 3.38 8.67 -21.62
CA GLN A 54 2.36 8.44 -20.61
C GLN A 54 1.07 9.17 -20.96
N LYS A 55 -0.02 8.44 -21.08
CA LYS A 55 -1.35 9.00 -21.38
C LYS A 55 -2.08 9.35 -20.09
N SER A 56 -2.83 10.46 -20.10
CA SER A 56 -3.74 10.78 -19.00
C SER A 56 -4.91 9.81 -19.00
N VAL A 57 -5.25 9.29 -17.82
CA VAL A 57 -6.47 8.48 -17.60
C VAL A 57 -7.70 9.33 -17.31
N LEU A 58 -7.55 10.66 -17.23
CA LEU A 58 -8.67 11.58 -17.10
C LEU A 58 -9.57 11.47 -18.34
N GLY A 59 -10.84 11.16 -18.12
CA GLY A 59 -11.79 10.95 -19.21
C GLY A 59 -11.69 9.61 -19.92
N LEU A 60 -10.89 8.66 -19.38
CA LEU A 60 -10.91 7.29 -19.86
C LEU A 60 -12.31 6.71 -19.67
N THR A 61 -12.92 6.31 -20.77
CA THR A 61 -14.23 5.65 -20.78
C THR A 61 -14.10 4.30 -21.43
N THR A 62 -14.92 3.36 -20.99
CA THR A 62 -15.02 2.04 -21.59
C THR A 62 -16.42 1.87 -22.19
N PRO A 63 -16.59 1.13 -23.28
CA PRO A 63 -17.91 0.77 -23.78
C PRO A 63 -18.71 0.05 -22.70
N LYS A 64 -20.04 0.17 -22.79
CA LYS A 64 -20.94 -0.57 -21.87
C LYS A 64 -20.67 -2.06 -22.02
N MET A 65 -20.39 -2.73 -20.92
CA MET A 65 -20.23 -4.18 -20.82
C MET A 65 -21.45 -4.78 -20.14
N GLU A 66 -21.93 -5.91 -20.63
CA GLU A 66 -23.02 -6.65 -19.99
C GLU A 66 -22.51 -7.39 -18.75
N VAL A 67 -21.28 -7.88 -18.79
CA VAL A 67 -20.59 -8.54 -17.68
C VAL A 67 -19.23 -7.91 -17.48
N VAL A 68 -18.95 -7.50 -16.26
CA VAL A 68 -17.64 -7.00 -15.82
C VAL A 68 -16.92 -8.11 -15.08
N ARG A 69 -15.78 -8.56 -15.59
CA ARG A 69 -14.96 -9.61 -15.00
C ARG A 69 -13.96 -8.99 -14.03
N VAL A 70 -14.06 -9.37 -12.77
CA VAL A 70 -13.34 -8.72 -11.67
C VAL A 70 -12.28 -9.64 -11.11
N GLY A 71 -11.05 -9.12 -10.97
CA GLY A 71 -9.99 -9.71 -10.19
C GLY A 71 -9.81 -8.99 -8.85
N PHE A 72 -9.61 -9.73 -7.76
CA PHE A 72 -9.34 -9.18 -6.44
C PHE A 72 -7.90 -9.40 -6.03
N VAL A 73 -7.27 -8.35 -5.50
CA VAL A 73 -5.91 -8.40 -4.94
C VAL A 73 -5.95 -7.89 -3.50
N GLY A 74 -5.52 -8.71 -2.56
CA GLY A 74 -5.58 -8.43 -1.13
C GLY A 74 -6.90 -8.88 -0.51
N LEU A 75 -6.87 -10.05 0.13
CA LEU A 75 -8.03 -10.71 0.74
C LEU A 75 -7.87 -10.83 2.26
N GLY A 76 -7.20 -9.82 2.84
CA GLY A 76 -7.05 -9.69 4.28
C GLY A 76 -8.35 -9.26 4.98
N MET A 77 -8.27 -8.24 5.85
CA MET A 77 -9.39 -7.84 6.69
C MET A 77 -10.61 -7.31 5.89
N ARG A 78 -10.38 -6.53 4.82
CA ARG A 78 -11.44 -5.89 4.03
C ARG A 78 -11.83 -6.66 2.77
N GLY A 79 -10.91 -7.47 2.24
CA GLY A 79 -11.09 -8.19 0.98
C GLY A 79 -12.31 -9.11 0.96
N PRO A 80 -12.52 -9.99 1.95
CA PRO A 80 -13.66 -10.90 1.97
C PRO A 80 -15.01 -10.18 1.93
N GLY A 81 -15.16 -9.08 2.70
CA GLY A 81 -16.38 -8.28 2.66
C GLY A 81 -16.57 -7.53 1.33
N ALA A 82 -15.49 -7.21 0.61
CA ALA A 82 -15.62 -6.65 -0.74
C ALA A 82 -16.05 -7.74 -1.73
N VAL A 83 -15.44 -8.91 -1.70
CA VAL A 83 -15.84 -10.08 -2.50
C VAL A 83 -17.32 -10.39 -2.31
N GLU A 84 -17.78 -10.43 -1.06
CA GLU A 84 -19.20 -10.68 -0.75
C GLU A 84 -20.11 -9.61 -1.36
N ARG A 85 -19.79 -8.33 -1.20
CA ARG A 85 -20.60 -7.25 -1.78
C ARG A 85 -20.69 -7.32 -3.31
N PHE A 86 -19.62 -7.72 -3.98
CA PHE A 86 -19.63 -7.86 -5.43
C PHE A 86 -20.52 -9.03 -5.91
N THR A 87 -20.81 -10.02 -5.09
CA THR A 87 -21.75 -11.08 -5.46
C THR A 87 -23.19 -10.59 -5.59
N TYR A 88 -23.52 -9.43 -4.99
CA TYR A 88 -24.85 -8.81 -5.08
C TYR A 88 -25.00 -7.82 -6.24
N ILE A 89 -23.91 -7.50 -6.96
CA ILE A 89 -23.95 -6.54 -8.07
C ILE A 89 -24.28 -7.30 -9.37
N PRO A 90 -25.45 -7.05 -9.99
CA PRO A 90 -25.79 -7.66 -11.26
C PRO A 90 -24.76 -7.30 -12.35
N GLY A 91 -24.44 -8.26 -13.21
CA GLY A 91 -23.49 -8.05 -14.28
C GLY A 91 -22.01 -8.09 -13.84
N THR A 92 -21.71 -8.53 -12.63
CA THR A 92 -20.33 -8.79 -12.21
C THR A 92 -20.03 -10.30 -12.17
N GLN A 93 -18.82 -10.66 -12.56
CA GLN A 93 -18.28 -12.00 -12.42
C GLN A 93 -16.89 -11.94 -11.81
N ILE A 94 -16.70 -12.58 -10.67
CA ILE A 94 -15.39 -12.66 -10.03
C ILE A 94 -14.62 -13.81 -10.67
N VAL A 95 -13.53 -13.49 -11.37
CA VAL A 95 -12.75 -14.46 -12.16
C VAL A 95 -11.38 -14.78 -11.56
N ALA A 96 -10.89 -13.93 -10.64
CA ALA A 96 -9.59 -14.10 -10.00
C ALA A 96 -9.59 -13.61 -8.55
N LEU A 97 -8.90 -14.34 -7.69
CA LEU A 97 -8.68 -14.05 -6.28
C LEU A 97 -7.19 -14.16 -5.99
N CYS A 98 -6.58 -13.08 -5.47
CA CYS A 98 -5.16 -13.04 -5.19
C CYS A 98 -4.90 -12.53 -3.77
N ASP A 99 -4.10 -13.27 -3.01
CA ASP A 99 -3.53 -12.82 -1.74
C ASP A 99 -2.16 -13.44 -1.56
N TYR A 100 -1.33 -12.84 -0.71
CA TYR A 100 -0.06 -13.44 -0.33
C TYR A 100 -0.25 -14.83 0.29
N GLU A 101 -1.29 -14.98 1.14
CA GLU A 101 -1.67 -16.22 1.77
C GLU A 101 -2.79 -16.94 0.99
N ALA A 102 -2.49 -18.10 0.42
CA ALA A 102 -3.46 -18.90 -0.34
C ALA A 102 -4.75 -19.19 0.43
N SER A 103 -4.65 -19.44 1.74
CA SER A 103 -5.79 -19.72 2.61
C SER A 103 -6.84 -18.60 2.64
N ARG A 104 -6.45 -17.36 2.41
CA ARG A 104 -7.37 -16.21 2.34
C ARG A 104 -8.17 -16.23 1.05
N ALA A 105 -7.51 -16.55 -0.06
CA ALA A 105 -8.18 -16.70 -1.34
C ALA A 105 -9.16 -17.89 -1.35
N GLU A 106 -8.79 -19.01 -0.71
CA GLU A 106 -9.66 -20.17 -0.52
C GLU A 106 -10.91 -19.84 0.29
N LYS A 107 -10.79 -19.09 1.39
CA LYS A 107 -11.95 -18.61 2.16
C LYS A 107 -12.89 -17.74 1.31
N CYS A 108 -12.34 -16.89 0.44
CA CYS A 108 -13.16 -16.11 -0.48
C CYS A 108 -13.85 -16.96 -1.54
N GLN A 109 -13.24 -18.07 -1.93
CA GLN A 109 -13.87 -19.05 -2.82
C GLN A 109 -15.15 -19.68 -2.20
N ASP A 110 -15.16 -19.88 -0.88
CA ASP A 110 -16.36 -20.34 -0.17
C ASP A 110 -17.50 -19.31 -0.21
N ILE A 111 -17.17 -18.00 -0.23
CA ILE A 111 -18.16 -16.93 -0.42
C ILE A 111 -18.80 -17.05 -1.80
N LEU A 112 -17.99 -17.22 -2.85
CA LEU A 112 -18.48 -17.40 -4.21
C LEU A 112 -19.38 -18.64 -4.34
N LYS A 113 -18.97 -19.74 -3.71
CA LYS A 113 -19.75 -20.98 -3.68
C LYS A 113 -21.11 -20.78 -3.02
N LYS A 114 -21.17 -20.06 -1.88
CA LYS A 114 -22.43 -19.74 -1.21
C LYS A 114 -23.34 -18.86 -2.06
N ALA A 115 -22.77 -17.95 -2.84
CA ALA A 115 -23.48 -17.09 -3.78
C ALA A 115 -23.83 -17.78 -5.11
N SER A 116 -23.53 -19.08 -5.27
CA SER A 116 -23.73 -19.84 -6.51
C SER A 116 -23.00 -19.25 -7.72
N MET A 117 -21.89 -18.54 -7.47
CA MET A 117 -21.04 -17.98 -8.52
C MET A 117 -20.00 -19.00 -9.02
N PRO A 118 -19.53 -18.86 -10.27
CA PRO A 118 -18.47 -19.69 -10.80
C PRO A 118 -17.19 -19.62 -9.95
N LYS A 119 -16.41 -20.69 -9.98
CA LYS A 119 -15.12 -20.74 -9.29
C LYS A 119 -14.14 -19.78 -9.94
N ALA A 120 -13.52 -18.91 -9.12
CA ALA A 120 -12.46 -18.00 -9.55
C ALA A 120 -11.08 -18.69 -9.51
N ALA A 121 -10.15 -18.23 -10.36
CA ALA A 121 -8.76 -18.66 -10.29
C ALA A 121 -8.09 -18.08 -9.03
N ILE A 122 -7.25 -18.87 -8.36
CA ILE A 122 -6.53 -18.46 -7.16
C ILE A 122 -5.07 -18.20 -7.52
N TYR A 123 -4.57 -17.05 -7.08
CA TYR A 123 -3.18 -16.65 -7.17
C TYR A 123 -2.65 -16.37 -5.76
N SER A 124 -1.42 -16.78 -5.46
CA SER A 124 -0.86 -16.60 -4.12
C SER A 124 0.64 -16.37 -4.13
N GLY A 125 1.18 -15.93 -2.98
CA GLY A 125 2.58 -15.66 -2.80
C GLY A 125 2.98 -14.26 -3.28
N GLU A 126 4.28 -13.97 -3.19
CA GLU A 126 4.85 -12.65 -3.43
C GLU A 126 4.57 -12.11 -4.84
N LYS A 127 4.53 -12.99 -5.84
CA LYS A 127 4.32 -12.64 -7.25
C LYS A 127 2.93 -13.02 -7.78
N GLY A 128 2.03 -13.48 -6.92
CA GLY A 128 0.70 -13.90 -7.34
C GLY A 128 -0.06 -12.81 -8.08
N TYR A 129 0.10 -11.55 -7.69
CA TYR A 129 -0.52 -10.41 -8.37
C TYR A 129 0.03 -10.19 -9.79
N GLU A 130 1.33 -10.46 -10.03
CA GLU A 130 1.93 -10.34 -11.36
C GLU A 130 1.30 -11.36 -12.34
N GLU A 131 1.03 -12.56 -11.86
CA GLU A 131 0.35 -13.59 -12.66
C GLU A 131 -1.11 -13.23 -12.94
N LEU A 132 -1.79 -12.63 -11.96
CA LEU A 132 -3.15 -12.12 -12.17
C LEU A 132 -3.17 -11.02 -13.23
N CYS A 133 -2.21 -10.08 -13.18
CA CYS A 133 -2.14 -8.95 -14.12
C CYS A 133 -1.75 -9.35 -15.55
N LYS A 134 -1.23 -10.55 -15.77
CA LYS A 134 -0.99 -11.09 -17.13
C LYS A 134 -2.27 -11.55 -17.83
N ARG A 135 -3.38 -11.66 -17.09
CA ARG A 135 -4.64 -12.10 -17.68
C ARG A 135 -5.26 -11.00 -18.53
N THR A 136 -5.74 -11.38 -19.69
CA THR A 136 -6.44 -10.49 -20.64
C THR A 136 -7.95 -10.53 -20.51
N ASP A 137 -8.47 -11.40 -19.64
CA ASP A 137 -9.89 -11.61 -19.40
C ASP A 137 -10.38 -10.95 -18.10
N ILE A 138 -9.65 -10.00 -17.54
CA ILE A 138 -10.03 -9.19 -16.40
C ILE A 138 -10.31 -7.77 -16.88
N ASP A 139 -11.50 -7.27 -16.59
CA ASP A 139 -11.93 -5.92 -16.97
C ASP A 139 -11.72 -4.91 -15.83
N LEU A 140 -11.74 -5.38 -14.58
CA LEU A 140 -11.57 -4.57 -13.38
C LEU A 140 -10.72 -5.30 -12.35
N VAL A 141 -9.70 -4.64 -11.84
CA VAL A 141 -8.93 -5.12 -10.69
C VAL A 141 -9.32 -4.32 -9.45
N TYR A 142 -9.81 -5.02 -8.41
CA TYR A 142 -10.11 -4.42 -7.11
C TYR A 142 -8.98 -4.72 -6.14
N ILE A 143 -8.29 -3.66 -5.67
CA ILE A 143 -7.16 -3.78 -4.76
C ILE A 143 -7.60 -3.41 -3.34
N ALA A 144 -7.52 -4.36 -2.41
CA ALA A 144 -7.79 -4.18 -0.99
C ALA A 144 -6.57 -4.59 -0.13
N ALA A 145 -5.38 -4.41 -0.69
CA ALA A 145 -4.12 -4.59 0.00
C ALA A 145 -3.86 -3.44 1.00
N ASP A 146 -2.74 -3.49 1.73
CA ASP A 146 -2.33 -2.36 2.55
C ASP A 146 -1.90 -1.19 1.64
N TRP A 147 -2.08 0.04 2.09
CA TRP A 147 -1.79 1.26 1.32
C TRP A 147 -0.33 1.30 0.82
N ARG A 148 0.63 0.76 1.57
CA ARG A 148 2.05 0.70 1.17
C ARG A 148 2.29 -0.21 -0.05
N SER A 149 1.54 -1.29 -0.17
CA SER A 149 1.63 -2.20 -1.31
C SER A 149 0.83 -1.71 -2.51
N GLU A 150 -0.22 -0.91 -2.30
CA GLU A 150 -1.00 -0.29 -3.36
C GLU A 150 -0.17 0.71 -4.16
N GLU A 151 0.53 1.64 -3.53
CA GLU A 151 1.40 2.61 -4.20
C GLU A 151 2.47 1.94 -5.07
N ARG A 152 3.06 0.86 -4.58
CA ARG A 152 4.09 0.11 -5.31
C ARG A 152 3.53 -0.61 -6.53
N ARG A 153 2.26 -1.04 -6.49
CA ARG A 153 1.60 -1.78 -7.57
C ARG A 153 1.07 -0.86 -8.66
N VAL A 154 0.40 0.22 -8.29
CA VAL A 154 -0.11 1.23 -9.24
C VAL A 154 1.00 1.78 -10.15
N GLY A 155 2.21 1.96 -9.64
CA GLY A 155 3.35 2.41 -10.44
C GLY A 155 3.84 1.40 -11.49
N LYS A 156 3.52 0.11 -11.35
CA LYS A 156 3.94 -0.96 -12.29
C LYS A 156 2.85 -1.36 -13.28
N GLU A 157 1.59 -1.25 -12.90
CA GLU A 157 0.44 -1.70 -13.68
C GLU A 157 -0.06 -0.65 -14.67
N CYS A 158 0.27 0.63 -14.46
CA CYS A 158 -0.05 1.70 -15.41
C CYS A 158 0.94 1.82 -16.58
N GLN A 159 1.76 0.82 -16.84
CA GLN A 159 2.69 0.76 -17.97
C GLN A 159 2.14 -0.12 -19.11
N ILE A 160 0.83 -0.03 -19.38
CA ILE A 160 0.21 -0.61 -20.56
C ILE A 160 0.16 0.45 -21.67
#